data_70d7b16454c923350c0411028d9c891f
#
_entry.id   70d7b16454c923350c0411028d9c891f
#
_cell.length_a   1.000
_cell.length_b   1.000
_cell.length_c   1.000
_cell.angle_alpha   90.00
_cell.angle_beta   90.00
_cell.angle_gamma   90.00
#
_symmetry.space_group_name_H-M   'P 1'
#
loop_
_entity.id
_entity.type
_entity.pdbx_description
1 polymer ?
#
loop_
_entity_poly.entity_id
_entity_poly.type
_entity_poly.pdbx_seq_one_letter_code
_entity_poly.pdbx_strand_id
1 'polypeptide(L)'
;MKQVVYSIKKVRGNSDDKISGLGFLNEEGTLLCRCVSKTGKPYTRAFDDVEQHCHPIIGKENEFKGYVTMYYEYEGRDIEVEYSVWYKTV
;
A
#
# COMPACT_ATOMS: atom_id res chain seq x y z
N MET A 1 -4.43 5.45 15.04
CA MET A 1 -4.22 5.68 13.60
C MET A 1 -2.99 6.53 13.39
N LYS A 2 -2.04 6.03 12.62
CA LYS A 2 -0.78 6.74 12.35
C LYS A 2 -0.80 7.32 10.95
N GLN A 3 -0.43 8.58 10.82
CA GLN A 3 -0.24 9.20 9.52
C GLN A 3 1.10 8.75 8.92
N VAL A 4 1.09 8.40 7.65
CA VAL A 4 2.29 7.93 6.95
C VAL A 4 2.41 8.58 5.58
N VAL A 5 3.64 8.65 5.09
CA VAL A 5 3.92 8.86 3.68
C VAL A 5 4.20 7.48 3.11
N TYR A 6 3.62 7.15 1.97
CA TYR A 6 3.76 5.82 1.40
C TYR A 6 4.13 5.84 -0.07
N SER A 7 4.72 4.74 -0.52
CA SER A 7 4.94 4.44 -1.92
C SER A 7 4.70 2.96 -2.13
N ILE A 8 3.81 2.63 -3.03
CA ILE A 8 3.40 1.25 -3.31
C ILE A 8 3.52 1.00 -4.80
N LYS A 9 4.12 -0.13 -5.15
CA LYS A 9 4.35 -0.48 -6.54
C LYS A 9 4.04 -1.96 -6.76
N LYS A 10 3.36 -2.25 -7.85
CA LYS A 10 3.11 -3.64 -8.27
C LYS A 10 4.43 -4.31 -8.64
N VAL A 11 4.67 -5.50 -8.10
CA VAL A 11 5.93 -6.20 -8.31
C VAL A 11 6.04 -6.79 -9.71
N ARG A 12 4.93 -7.32 -10.24
CA ARG A 12 4.90 -7.96 -11.55
C ARG A 12 3.76 -7.40 -12.39
N GLY A 13 3.93 -7.45 -13.71
CA GLY A 13 2.95 -6.99 -14.66
C GLY A 13 3.15 -5.54 -15.03
N ASN A 14 2.06 -4.79 -15.18
CA ASN A 14 2.13 -3.40 -15.63
C ASN A 14 2.80 -2.53 -14.57
N SER A 15 3.96 -1.98 -14.90
CA SER A 15 4.76 -1.13 -14.01
C SER A 15 4.09 0.21 -13.70
N ASP A 16 3.01 0.56 -14.39
CA ASP A 16 2.29 1.82 -14.14
C ASP A 16 1.37 1.76 -12.92
N ASP A 17 1.15 0.57 -12.37
CA ASP A 17 0.34 0.44 -11.15
C ASP A 17 1.18 0.76 -9.91
N LYS A 18 1.38 2.03 -9.70
CA LYS A 18 2.07 2.55 -8.52
C LYS A 18 1.32 3.74 -7.96
N ILE A 19 1.33 3.86 -6.66
CA ILE A 19 0.71 4.98 -5.96
C ILE A 19 1.64 5.49 -4.87
N SER A 20 1.56 6.76 -4.57
CA SER A 20 2.32 7.38 -3.49
C SER A 20 1.54 8.55 -2.94
N GLY A 21 1.86 8.95 -1.72
CA GLY A 21 1.23 10.10 -1.10
C GLY A 21 1.13 9.97 0.41
N LEU A 22 0.12 10.64 0.96
CA LEU A 22 -0.20 10.58 2.38
C LEU A 22 -1.31 9.57 2.63
N GLY A 23 -1.19 8.83 3.70
CA GLY A 23 -2.19 7.85 4.09
C GLY A 23 -2.16 7.62 5.59
N PHE A 24 -2.86 6.59 6.01
CA PHE A 24 -2.97 6.23 7.43
C PHE A 24 -2.81 4.74 7.63
N LEU A 25 -2.07 4.37 8.66
CA LEU A 25 -2.07 2.99 9.16
C LEU A 25 -3.06 2.93 10.30
N ASN A 26 -4.05 2.05 10.18
CA ASN A 26 -5.03 1.87 11.25
C ASN A 26 -4.52 0.87 12.30
N GLU A 27 -5.32 0.63 13.31
CA GLU A 27 -4.95 -0.27 14.42
C GLU A 27 -4.82 -1.72 14.00
N GLU A 28 -5.42 -2.10 12.88
CA GLU A 28 -5.34 -3.45 12.34
C GLU A 28 -4.12 -3.66 11.45
N GLY A 29 -3.33 -2.61 11.23
CA GLY A 29 -2.16 -2.69 10.35
C GLY A 29 -2.48 -2.54 8.88
N THR A 30 -3.68 -2.07 8.55
CA THR A 30 -4.11 -1.79 7.18
C THR A 30 -3.68 -0.39 6.79
N LEU A 31 -3.08 -0.27 5.61
CA LEU A 31 -2.70 1.02 5.05
C LEU A 31 -3.85 1.56 4.21
N LEU A 32 -4.36 2.71 4.61
CA LEU A 32 -5.45 3.40 3.92
C LEU A 32 -4.85 4.52 3.08
N CYS A 33 -4.96 4.39 1.76
CA CYS A 33 -4.37 5.30 0.79
C CYS A 33 -5.45 6.19 0.18
N ARG A 34 -5.24 7.50 0.25
CA ARG A 34 -6.13 8.45 -0.42
C ARG A 34 -5.74 8.55 -1.89
N CYS A 35 -6.68 8.23 -2.75
CA CYS A 35 -6.49 8.24 -4.18
C CYS A 35 -7.50 9.14 -4.86
N VAL A 36 -7.21 9.52 -6.10
CA VAL A 36 -8.13 10.32 -6.91
C VAL A 36 -8.32 9.58 -8.23
N SER A 37 -9.56 9.39 -8.62
CA SER A 37 -9.89 8.75 -9.88
C SER A 37 -9.57 9.65 -11.07
N LYS A 38 -9.66 9.10 -12.28
CA LYS A 38 -9.43 9.86 -13.52
C LYS A 38 -10.42 11.01 -13.67
N THR A 39 -11.59 10.90 -13.04
CA THR A 39 -12.63 11.95 -13.09
C THR A 39 -12.52 12.92 -11.91
N GLY A 40 -11.48 12.83 -11.11
CA GLY A 40 -11.25 13.72 -9.98
C GLY A 40 -11.97 13.35 -8.71
N LYS A 41 -12.64 12.21 -8.65
CA LYS A 41 -13.36 11.77 -7.45
C LYS A 41 -12.39 11.12 -6.45
N PRO A 42 -12.40 11.54 -5.19
CA PRO A 42 -11.57 10.89 -4.17
C PRO A 42 -12.10 9.50 -3.84
N TYR A 43 -11.19 8.57 -3.61
CA TYR A 43 -11.54 7.25 -3.13
C TYR A 43 -10.40 6.74 -2.25
N THR A 44 -10.67 5.68 -1.49
CA THR A 44 -9.68 5.08 -0.60
C THR A 44 -9.34 3.68 -1.08
N ARG A 45 -8.04 3.39 -1.22
CA ARG A 45 -7.56 2.02 -1.40
C ARG A 45 -7.03 1.53 -0.07
N ALA A 46 -7.35 0.30 0.27
CA ALA A 46 -6.87 -0.33 1.49
C ALA A 46 -5.92 -1.48 1.14
N PHE A 47 -4.77 -1.51 1.81
CA PHE A 47 -3.81 -2.61 1.69
C PHE A 47 -3.71 -3.28 3.04
N ASP A 48 -4.20 -4.51 3.13
CA ASP A 48 -4.25 -5.25 4.38
C ASP A 48 -2.87 -5.79 4.78
N ASP A 49 -2.68 -5.97 6.06
CA ASP A 49 -1.50 -6.62 6.63
C ASP A 49 -0.17 -5.92 6.33
N VAL A 50 -0.21 -4.62 6.04
CA VAL A 50 0.99 -3.85 5.71
C VAL A 50 1.94 -3.81 6.92
N GLU A 51 1.43 -3.50 8.10
CA GLU A 51 2.27 -3.40 9.28
C GLU A 51 2.95 -4.73 9.62
N GLN A 52 2.25 -5.84 9.42
CA GLN A 52 2.80 -7.18 9.69
C GLN A 52 3.91 -7.59 8.73
N HIS A 53 3.83 -7.14 7.48
CA HIS A 53 4.74 -7.57 6.42
C HIS A 53 5.84 -6.57 6.11
N CYS A 54 5.82 -5.39 6.72
CA CYS A 54 6.85 -4.39 6.53
C CYS A 54 7.76 -4.33 7.75
N HIS A 55 9.06 -4.19 7.49
CA HIS A 55 10.09 -4.20 8.51
C HIS A 55 10.90 -2.91 8.47
N PRO A 56 11.45 -2.48 9.61
CA PRO A 56 12.28 -1.27 9.66
C PRO A 56 13.46 -1.37 8.70
N ILE A 57 13.74 -0.26 8.02
CA ILE A 57 14.91 -0.15 7.17
C ILE A 57 16.09 0.23 8.04
N ILE A 58 17.17 -0.55 7.97
CA ILE A 58 18.37 -0.31 8.76
C ILE A 58 18.98 1.03 8.39
N GLY A 59 19.26 1.87 9.39
CA GLY A 59 19.84 3.18 9.18
C GLY A 59 18.86 4.27 8.79
N LYS A 60 17.57 3.93 8.69
CA LYS A 60 16.52 4.91 8.35
C LYS A 60 15.51 4.98 9.48
N GLU A 61 15.37 6.16 10.06
CA GLU A 61 14.44 6.36 11.15
C GLU A 61 13.00 6.41 10.63
N ASN A 62 12.11 5.63 11.26
CA ASN A 62 10.68 5.61 10.95
C ASN A 62 10.33 5.17 9.53
N GLU A 63 11.23 4.50 8.83
CA GLU A 63 10.98 3.98 7.50
C GLU A 63 10.87 2.45 7.52
N PHE A 64 9.93 1.95 6.75
CA PHE A 64 9.59 0.53 6.71
C PHE A 64 9.38 0.11 5.26
N LYS A 65 9.72 -1.14 4.96
CA LYS A 65 9.45 -1.70 3.64
C LYS A 65 9.12 -3.18 3.74
N GLY A 66 8.42 -3.68 2.73
CA GLY A 66 8.06 -5.09 2.66
C GLY A 66 7.20 -5.35 1.45
N TYR A 67 6.59 -6.53 1.44
CA TYR A 67 5.72 -6.96 0.36
C TYR A 67 4.40 -7.40 0.94
N VAL A 68 3.32 -7.05 0.24
CA VAL A 68 1.98 -7.52 0.60
C VAL A 68 1.32 -8.14 -0.61
N THR A 69 0.50 -9.16 -0.38
CA THR A 69 -0.28 -9.81 -1.43
C THR A 69 -1.73 -9.43 -1.26
N MET A 70 -2.32 -8.93 -2.34
CA MET A 70 -3.74 -8.61 -2.37
C MET A 70 -4.46 -9.60 -3.27
N TYR A 71 -5.69 -9.91 -2.92
CA TYR A 71 -6.51 -10.86 -3.66
C TYR A 71 -7.69 -10.12 -4.25
N TYR A 72 -7.87 -10.26 -5.55
CA TYR A 72 -8.97 -9.62 -6.28
C TYR A 72 -9.75 -10.69 -7.04
N GLU A 73 -11.02 -10.44 -7.22
CA GLU A 73 -11.85 -11.26 -8.09
C GLU A 73 -12.00 -10.55 -9.44
N TYR A 74 -11.67 -11.25 -10.50
CA TYR A 74 -11.82 -10.76 -11.86
C TYR A 74 -12.40 -11.85 -12.74
N GLU A 75 -13.57 -11.60 -13.32
CA GLU A 75 -14.28 -12.56 -14.17
C GLU A 75 -14.45 -13.94 -13.51
N GLY A 76 -14.81 -13.95 -12.22
CA GLY A 76 -15.02 -15.18 -11.47
C GLY A 76 -13.75 -15.91 -11.07
N ARG A 77 -12.59 -15.30 -11.25
CA ARG A 77 -11.30 -15.86 -10.86
C ARG A 77 -10.67 -15.05 -9.75
N ASP A 78 -10.04 -15.73 -8.82
CA ASP A 78 -9.23 -15.08 -7.79
C ASP A 78 -7.86 -14.77 -8.37
N ILE A 79 -7.47 -13.51 -8.28
CA ILE A 79 -6.17 -13.03 -8.77
C ILE A 79 -5.35 -12.56 -7.57
N GLU A 80 -4.12 -13.08 -7.47
CA GLU A 80 -3.13 -12.61 -6.52
C GLU A 80 -2.29 -11.52 -7.14
N VAL A 81 -2.13 -10.40 -6.43
CA VAL A 81 -1.24 -9.33 -6.86
C VAL A 81 -0.32 -8.98 -5.71
N GLU A 82 0.99 -9.04 -5.99
CA GLU A 82 2.00 -8.69 -5.01
C GLU A 82 2.45 -7.25 -5.21
N TYR A 83 2.50 -6.51 -4.11
CA TYR A 83 2.95 -5.12 -4.09
C TYR A 83 4.17 -4.95 -3.21
N SER A 84 5.11 -4.15 -3.68
CA SER A 84 6.21 -3.64 -2.88
C SER A 84 5.71 -2.40 -2.15
N VAL A 85 5.89 -2.36 -0.85
CA VAL A 85 5.39 -1.26 0.00
C VAL A 85 6.55 -0.63 0.73
N TRP A 86 6.59 0.67 0.71
CA TRP A 86 7.46 1.48 1.55
C TRP A 86 6.58 2.51 2.25
N TYR A 87 6.83 2.73 3.53
CA TYR A 87 6.16 3.84 4.20
C TYR A 87 7.06 4.44 5.27
N LYS A 88 6.75 5.68 5.61
CA LYS A 88 7.44 6.42 6.66
C LYS A 88 6.38 7.02 7.58
N THR A 89 6.54 6.80 8.89
CA THR A 89 5.65 7.42 9.88
C THR A 89 6.01 8.89 10.03
N VAL A 90 4.99 9.71 10.12
CA VAL A 90 5.16 11.18 10.22
C VAL A 90 5.04 11.64 11.66
#